data_112fd5927a3a8fd11c0da919b91b255d
#
_entry.id   112fd5927a3a8fd11c0da919b91b255d
#
_cell.length_a   1.000
_cell.length_b   1.000
_cell.length_c   1.000
_cell.angle_alpha   90.00
_cell.angle_beta   90.00
_cell.angle_gamma   90.00
#
_symmetry.space_group_name_H-M   'P 1'
#
loop_
_entity.id
_entity.type
_entity.pdbx_description
1 polymer ?
#
loop_
_entity_poly.entity_id
_entity_poly.type
_entity_poly.pdbx_seq_one_letter_code
_entity_poly.pdbx_strand_id
1 'polypeptide(L)'
;MAIMPSKNTEKAIAYLRSRIGGMGNMDSGPIYQEITDAIQATFGRVVKVASLQDVPGSQSDLAAVVDIYPQKGEFAAQMDAKVILLTPDGRQLDEFNGHGEQRIAFTLLPHMTETMAGAARKAAAQLKTAFLASTALAEFAKTKAAPPSGVAAGGPTPTPVSVARSDVDTPTYGGQERPDHFALVVGIEKYSALPEAQFAERDTAAVKRHLLALGYPERNILYLTGPQASRAALAKNLESWLPRNVDENGTVFFYYSGHGAPDAKTGEAYLLPWDADAQSLEFTAYPIKRLYEKLNALKARKIIVALDSCFSGAGGRSVLAQGARPLVTKIDTGSDAAGKLVVFTAAAADEITGTAQEEGHGLFTYNFLKGLNANNGSVTVKNLYEYLLPKVQDAARRSNRDQTPQLIPPDLKERASLGLR
;
A
#
# COMPACT_ATOMS: atom_id res chain seq x y z
N MET A 1 6.74 -25.03 12.90
CA MET A 1 6.25 -23.93 12.03
C MET A 1 5.83 -24.49 10.68
N ALA A 2 4.67 -24.10 10.16
CA ALA A 2 4.31 -24.33 8.75
C ALA A 2 5.02 -23.29 7.87
N ILE A 3 5.46 -23.66 6.67
CA ILE A 3 6.07 -22.75 5.70
C ILE A 3 5.46 -22.96 4.33
N MET A 4 5.17 -21.86 3.65
CA MET A 4 4.65 -21.87 2.29
C MET A 4 5.28 -20.76 1.45
N PRO A 5 5.57 -21.02 0.16
CA PRO A 5 5.89 -19.94 -0.76
C PRO A 5 4.64 -19.11 -1.02
N SER A 6 4.80 -17.80 -1.18
CA SER A 6 3.74 -16.97 -1.75
C SER A 6 3.56 -17.26 -3.24
N LYS A 7 2.44 -16.82 -3.81
CA LYS A 7 2.23 -16.89 -5.26
C LYS A 7 3.30 -16.11 -6.04
N ASN A 8 3.87 -15.07 -5.44
CA ASN A 8 4.96 -14.32 -6.04
C ASN A 8 6.26 -15.14 -6.05
N THR A 9 6.58 -15.83 -4.97
CA THR A 9 7.72 -16.76 -4.90
C THR A 9 7.61 -17.89 -5.93
N GLU A 10 6.42 -18.47 -6.10
CA GLU A 10 6.18 -19.49 -7.11
C GLU A 10 6.45 -18.96 -8.53
N LYS A 11 5.97 -17.73 -8.83
CA LYS A 11 6.23 -17.05 -10.11
C LYS A 11 7.71 -16.73 -10.28
N ALA A 12 8.38 -16.22 -9.23
CA ALA A 12 9.81 -15.91 -9.26
C ALA A 12 10.65 -17.17 -9.53
N ILE A 13 10.32 -18.30 -8.89
CA ILE A 13 10.95 -19.58 -9.13
C ILE A 13 10.71 -20.05 -10.57
N ALA A 14 9.49 -19.97 -11.07
CA ALA A 14 9.15 -20.32 -12.44
C ALA A 14 9.90 -19.43 -13.45
N TYR A 15 10.00 -18.13 -13.20
CA TYR A 15 10.73 -17.17 -14.01
C TYR A 15 12.24 -17.50 -14.08
N LEU A 16 12.87 -17.79 -12.94
CA LEU A 16 14.28 -18.19 -12.89
C LEU A 16 14.53 -19.45 -13.70
N ARG A 17 13.58 -20.39 -13.72
CA ARG A 17 13.66 -21.63 -14.52
C ARG A 17 13.47 -21.38 -16.02
N SER A 18 12.60 -20.42 -16.42
CA SER A 18 12.18 -20.26 -17.82
C SER A 18 13.05 -19.33 -18.64
N ARG A 19 13.63 -18.27 -18.07
CA ARG A 19 14.30 -17.20 -18.82
C ARG A 19 15.80 -17.36 -19.04
N ILE A 20 16.40 -18.34 -18.38
CA ILE A 20 17.82 -18.66 -18.62
C ILE A 20 17.98 -19.83 -19.60
N GLY A 21 16.91 -20.24 -20.25
CA GLY A 21 16.82 -21.29 -21.25
C GLY A 21 17.64 -21.12 -22.53
N GLY A 22 18.43 -20.03 -22.66
CA GLY A 22 19.46 -19.90 -23.70
C GLY A 22 20.88 -20.27 -23.21
N MET A 23 21.09 -20.49 -21.90
CA MET A 23 22.41 -20.70 -21.31
C MET A 23 22.44 -21.70 -20.13
N GLY A 24 21.51 -22.64 -20.08
CA GLY A 24 21.43 -23.68 -19.02
C GLY A 24 20.30 -23.39 -18.02
N ASN A 25 19.64 -24.46 -17.56
CA ASN A 25 18.60 -24.38 -16.53
C ASN A 25 19.19 -23.90 -15.21
N MET A 26 18.73 -22.79 -14.67
CA MET A 26 19.06 -22.39 -13.30
C MET A 26 18.25 -23.24 -12.34
N ASP A 27 18.92 -23.96 -11.46
CA ASP A 27 18.24 -24.61 -10.34
C ASP A 27 17.87 -23.57 -9.27
N SER A 28 16.59 -23.29 -9.14
CA SER A 28 16.07 -22.37 -8.13
C SER A 28 15.90 -23.01 -6.74
N GLY A 29 16.08 -24.33 -6.64
CA GLY A 29 15.98 -25.08 -5.37
C GLY A 29 16.91 -24.53 -4.30
N PRO A 30 18.22 -24.38 -4.56
CA PRO A 30 19.17 -23.85 -3.60
C PRO A 30 18.83 -22.42 -3.12
N ILE A 31 18.26 -21.59 -3.98
CA ILE A 31 17.92 -20.20 -3.65
C ILE A 31 16.81 -20.12 -2.58
N TYR A 32 15.73 -20.86 -2.79
CA TYR A 32 14.63 -20.93 -1.82
C TYR A 32 15.04 -21.69 -0.55
N GLN A 33 15.93 -22.67 -0.69
CA GLN A 33 16.43 -23.47 0.42
C GLN A 33 17.20 -22.63 1.44
N GLU A 34 18.05 -21.69 1.03
CA GLU A 34 18.80 -20.80 1.94
C GLU A 34 17.87 -20.03 2.89
N ILE A 35 16.73 -19.52 2.37
CA ILE A 35 15.73 -18.83 3.21
C ILE A 35 15.01 -19.81 4.13
N THR A 36 14.64 -20.99 3.61
CA THR A 36 13.98 -22.04 4.39
C THR A 36 14.89 -22.53 5.54
N ASP A 37 16.17 -22.70 5.28
CA ASP A 37 17.16 -23.15 6.27
C ASP A 37 17.35 -22.12 7.38
N ALA A 38 17.33 -20.83 7.07
CA ALA A 38 17.36 -19.75 8.08
C ALA A 38 16.14 -19.81 9.01
N ILE A 39 14.96 -20.04 8.43
CA ILE A 39 13.72 -20.21 9.19
C ILE A 39 13.81 -21.47 10.05
N GLN A 40 14.26 -22.60 9.48
CA GLN A 40 14.40 -23.86 10.21
C GLN A 40 15.42 -23.75 11.35
N ALA A 41 16.55 -23.08 11.12
CA ALA A 41 17.58 -22.86 12.15
C ALA A 41 17.07 -21.99 13.32
N THR A 42 16.07 -21.14 13.09
CA THR A 42 15.50 -20.25 14.12
C THR A 42 14.35 -20.92 14.88
N PHE A 43 13.46 -21.61 14.15
CA PHE A 43 12.19 -22.13 14.69
C PHE A 43 12.17 -23.66 14.87
N GLY A 44 13.26 -24.34 14.55
CA GLY A 44 13.38 -25.79 14.69
C GLY A 44 12.58 -26.56 13.63
N ARG A 45 11.52 -27.29 14.02
CA ARG A 45 10.75 -28.10 13.08
C ARG A 45 9.96 -27.22 12.10
N VAL A 46 10.21 -27.40 10.80
CA VAL A 46 9.50 -26.74 9.70
C VAL A 46 8.75 -27.80 8.87
N VAL A 47 7.49 -27.52 8.56
CA VAL A 47 6.62 -28.37 7.72
C VAL A 47 6.17 -27.54 6.51
N LYS A 48 6.47 -28.02 5.31
CA LYS A 48 6.00 -27.38 4.06
C LYS A 48 4.50 -27.66 3.88
N VAL A 49 3.72 -26.61 3.62
CA VAL A 49 2.29 -26.67 3.34
C VAL A 49 2.00 -25.96 2.03
N ALA A 50 0.92 -26.35 1.36
CA ALA A 50 0.54 -25.75 0.08
C ALA A 50 -0.23 -24.42 0.25
N SER A 51 -0.99 -24.29 1.34
CA SER A 51 -1.84 -23.12 1.60
C SER A 51 -2.01 -22.87 3.11
N LEU A 52 -2.54 -21.70 3.47
CA LEU A 52 -2.91 -21.37 4.84
C LEU A 52 -3.97 -22.32 5.42
N GLN A 53 -4.82 -22.91 4.58
CA GLN A 53 -5.83 -23.87 5.00
C GLN A 53 -5.25 -25.18 5.52
N ASP A 54 -4.02 -25.52 5.12
CA ASP A 54 -3.33 -26.73 5.53
C ASP A 54 -2.58 -26.57 6.86
N VAL A 55 -2.45 -25.33 7.36
CA VAL A 55 -1.70 -25.03 8.60
C VAL A 55 -2.28 -25.74 9.84
N PRO A 56 -3.60 -25.75 10.08
CA PRO A 56 -4.16 -26.47 11.23
C PRO A 56 -3.81 -27.97 11.22
N GLY A 57 -3.84 -28.61 10.05
CA GLY A 57 -3.50 -30.02 9.89
C GLY A 57 -1.99 -30.32 10.10
N SER A 58 -1.13 -29.32 9.99
CA SER A 58 0.33 -29.47 10.16
C SER A 58 0.79 -29.52 11.61
N GLN A 59 -0.11 -29.28 12.58
CA GLN A 59 0.19 -29.13 14.00
C GLN A 59 1.29 -28.08 14.28
N SER A 60 1.28 -27.00 13.53
CA SER A 60 2.25 -25.91 13.62
C SER A 60 1.69 -24.75 14.43
N ASP A 61 2.49 -24.20 15.32
CA ASP A 61 2.13 -23.04 16.16
C ASP A 61 2.17 -21.72 15.40
N LEU A 62 2.91 -21.68 14.30
CA LEU A 62 3.06 -20.52 13.42
C LEU A 62 3.09 -20.96 11.97
N ALA A 63 2.67 -20.08 11.07
CA ALA A 63 2.86 -20.18 9.64
C ALA A 63 3.79 -19.07 9.15
N ALA A 64 4.67 -19.40 8.21
CA ALA A 64 5.53 -18.45 7.52
C ALA A 64 5.17 -18.42 6.04
N VAL A 65 4.74 -17.26 5.54
CA VAL A 65 4.62 -17.00 4.10
C VAL A 65 5.91 -16.36 3.64
N VAL A 66 6.58 -16.99 2.68
CA VAL A 66 7.88 -16.55 2.18
C VAL A 66 7.73 -15.95 0.80
N ASP A 67 8.14 -14.70 0.66
CA ASP A 67 8.31 -14.00 -0.58
C ASP A 67 9.78 -13.84 -0.92
N ILE A 68 10.17 -14.10 -2.17
CA ILE A 68 11.50 -13.84 -2.69
C ILE A 68 11.44 -13.01 -3.95
N TYR A 69 12.37 -12.07 -4.08
CA TYR A 69 12.49 -11.14 -5.20
C TYR A 69 13.92 -11.17 -5.74
N PRO A 70 14.24 -12.18 -6.59
CA PRO A 70 15.57 -12.26 -7.20
C PRO A 70 15.73 -11.19 -8.29
N GLN A 71 16.85 -10.48 -8.26
CA GLN A 71 17.18 -9.46 -9.26
C GLN A 71 18.59 -9.71 -9.80
N LYS A 72 18.73 -9.60 -11.13
CA LYS A 72 20.01 -9.64 -11.80
C LYS A 72 20.40 -8.22 -12.20
N GLY A 73 21.38 -7.63 -11.49
CA GLY A 73 22.06 -6.43 -11.93
C GLY A 73 23.17 -6.73 -12.93
N GLU A 74 23.79 -5.70 -13.47
CA GLU A 74 24.89 -5.81 -14.44
C GLU A 74 26.14 -6.45 -13.80
N PHE A 75 26.42 -6.12 -12.53
CA PHE A 75 27.64 -6.55 -11.82
C PHE A 75 27.36 -7.34 -10.54
N ALA A 76 26.11 -7.50 -10.15
CA ALA A 76 25.73 -8.23 -8.94
C ALA A 76 24.37 -8.91 -9.08
N ALA A 77 24.21 -10.05 -8.41
CA ALA A 77 22.93 -10.66 -8.15
C ALA A 77 22.41 -10.13 -6.80
N GLN A 78 21.14 -9.76 -6.75
CA GLN A 78 20.48 -9.28 -5.54
C GLN A 78 19.31 -10.18 -5.20
N MET A 79 19.05 -10.35 -3.91
CA MET A 79 17.95 -11.12 -3.38
C MET A 79 17.29 -10.33 -2.26
N ASP A 80 16.05 -9.93 -2.46
CA ASP A 80 15.20 -9.50 -1.38
C ASP A 80 14.31 -10.67 -0.96
N ALA A 81 14.19 -10.87 0.34
CA ALA A 81 13.34 -11.89 0.92
C ALA A 81 12.47 -11.27 2.00
N LYS A 82 11.18 -11.57 1.97
CA LYS A 82 10.21 -11.15 2.95
C LYS A 82 9.57 -12.37 3.58
N VAL A 83 9.47 -12.39 4.89
CA VAL A 83 8.81 -13.45 5.64
C VAL A 83 7.73 -12.85 6.51
N ILE A 84 6.49 -13.24 6.27
CA ILE A 84 5.34 -12.86 7.08
C ILE A 84 5.02 -14.03 7.99
N LEU A 85 5.03 -13.79 9.30
CA LEU A 85 4.64 -14.80 10.28
C LEU A 85 3.18 -14.61 10.67
N LEU A 86 2.46 -15.72 10.62
CA LEU A 86 1.05 -15.80 10.95
C LEU A 86 0.81 -16.81 12.07
N THR A 87 -0.15 -16.51 12.91
CA THR A 87 -0.74 -17.49 13.84
C THR A 87 -1.60 -18.49 13.04
N PRO A 88 -1.95 -19.67 13.60
CA PRO A 88 -2.72 -20.69 12.89
C PRO A 88 -4.11 -20.23 12.44
N ASP A 89 -4.66 -19.20 13.08
CA ASP A 89 -5.92 -18.53 12.73
C ASP A 89 -5.75 -17.46 11.63
N GLY A 90 -4.53 -17.30 11.08
CA GLY A 90 -4.24 -16.40 9.97
C GLY A 90 -3.92 -14.96 10.34
N ARG A 91 -3.86 -14.63 11.65
CA ARG A 91 -3.50 -13.28 12.11
C ARG A 91 -1.98 -13.07 11.93
N GLN A 92 -1.60 -11.95 11.34
CA GLN A 92 -0.19 -11.58 11.22
C GLN A 92 0.40 -11.28 12.60
N LEU A 93 1.49 -11.96 12.93
CA LEU A 93 2.25 -11.77 14.15
C LEU A 93 3.38 -10.76 13.94
N ASP A 94 4.13 -10.92 12.85
CA ASP A 94 5.26 -10.06 12.51
C ASP A 94 5.62 -10.17 11.03
N GLU A 95 6.47 -9.26 10.54
CA GLU A 95 6.97 -9.25 9.17
C GLU A 95 8.47 -8.92 9.17
N PHE A 96 9.24 -9.68 8.40
CA PHE A 96 10.69 -9.57 8.34
C PHE A 96 11.16 -9.43 6.90
N ASN A 97 12.13 -8.56 6.70
CA ASN A 97 12.75 -8.32 5.41
C ASN A 97 14.25 -8.61 5.49
N GLY A 98 14.79 -9.24 4.46
CA GLY A 98 16.20 -9.51 4.32
C GLY A 98 16.66 -9.14 2.92
N HIS A 99 17.81 -8.51 2.82
CA HIS A 99 18.45 -8.13 1.57
C HIS A 99 19.82 -8.80 1.45
N GLY A 100 20.17 -9.26 0.27
CA GLY A 100 21.49 -9.81 0.00
C GLY A 100 21.97 -9.46 -1.40
N GLU A 101 23.22 -9.07 -1.50
CA GLU A 101 23.88 -8.77 -2.77
C GLU A 101 25.16 -9.63 -2.91
N GLN A 102 25.35 -10.24 -4.07
CA GLN A 102 26.53 -11.00 -4.42
C GLN A 102 27.08 -10.53 -5.75
N ARG A 103 28.33 -10.06 -5.76
CA ARG A 103 29.02 -9.65 -7.01
C ARG A 103 29.16 -10.83 -7.95
N ILE A 104 28.93 -10.59 -9.23
CA ILE A 104 29.12 -11.55 -10.30
C ILE A 104 30.62 -11.59 -10.60
N ALA A 105 31.26 -12.73 -10.39
CA ALA A 105 32.63 -12.92 -10.79
C ALA A 105 32.71 -12.98 -12.34
N PHE A 106 33.60 -12.22 -12.93
CA PHE A 106 33.72 -12.02 -14.39
C PHE A 106 34.10 -13.29 -15.20
N THR A 107 34.20 -14.43 -14.58
CA THR A 107 34.58 -15.68 -15.22
C THR A 107 33.36 -16.61 -15.31
N LEU A 108 32.69 -16.58 -16.46
CA LEU A 108 31.78 -17.58 -17.01
C LEU A 108 30.42 -17.78 -16.34
N LEU A 109 29.37 -17.66 -17.13
CA LEU A 109 27.94 -17.87 -16.92
C LEU A 109 27.47 -19.15 -16.16
N PRO A 110 28.26 -20.22 -15.96
CA PRO A 110 27.83 -21.40 -15.21
C PRO A 110 27.55 -21.15 -13.70
N HIS A 111 27.99 -20.00 -13.15
CA HIS A 111 27.91 -19.72 -11.71
C HIS A 111 26.74 -18.82 -11.27
N MET A 112 25.75 -18.55 -12.13
CA MET A 112 24.65 -17.65 -11.78
C MET A 112 23.78 -18.24 -10.64
N THR A 113 23.54 -19.54 -10.64
CA THR A 113 22.83 -20.23 -9.55
C THR A 113 23.54 -20.02 -8.21
N GLU A 114 24.87 -20.20 -8.18
CA GLU A 114 25.66 -20.01 -6.95
C GLU A 114 25.73 -18.54 -6.54
N THR A 115 25.82 -17.63 -7.49
CA THR A 115 25.78 -16.18 -7.22
C THR A 115 24.44 -15.75 -6.63
N MET A 116 23.34 -16.25 -7.17
CA MET A 116 21.99 -15.99 -6.60
C MET A 116 21.82 -16.66 -5.24
N ALA A 117 22.30 -17.88 -5.06
CA ALA A 117 22.29 -18.54 -3.76
C ALA A 117 23.14 -17.78 -2.73
N GLY A 118 24.27 -17.21 -3.13
CA GLY A 118 25.08 -16.32 -2.29
C GLY A 118 24.35 -15.06 -1.86
N ALA A 119 23.58 -14.44 -2.75
CA ALA A 119 22.72 -13.31 -2.41
C ALA A 119 21.58 -13.75 -1.45
N ALA A 120 20.94 -14.88 -1.73
CA ALA A 120 19.89 -15.44 -0.88
C ALA A 120 20.41 -15.77 0.54
N ARG A 121 21.62 -16.30 0.64
CA ARG A 121 22.30 -16.58 1.93
C ARG A 121 22.50 -15.33 2.77
N LYS A 122 22.86 -14.20 2.15
CA LYS A 122 23.00 -12.92 2.84
C LYS A 122 21.66 -12.35 3.30
N ALA A 123 20.62 -12.45 2.45
CA ALA A 123 19.26 -12.09 2.84
C ALA A 123 18.75 -12.96 4.00
N ALA A 124 19.02 -14.27 3.97
CA ALA A 124 18.70 -15.23 5.03
C ALA A 124 19.39 -14.89 6.36
N ALA A 125 20.64 -14.44 6.32
CA ALA A 125 21.37 -14.01 7.52
C ALA A 125 20.74 -12.77 8.17
N GLN A 126 20.28 -11.81 7.39
CA GLN A 126 19.55 -10.65 7.89
C GLN A 126 18.19 -11.04 8.50
N LEU A 127 17.43 -11.90 7.83
CA LEU A 127 16.17 -12.44 8.36
C LEU A 127 16.40 -13.13 9.71
N LYS A 128 17.43 -13.97 9.84
CA LYS A 128 17.75 -14.63 11.10
C LYS A 128 18.01 -13.63 12.22
N THR A 129 18.75 -12.57 11.95
CA THR A 129 19.00 -11.50 12.93
C THR A 129 17.71 -10.81 13.33
N ALA A 130 16.84 -10.49 12.35
CA ALA A 130 15.56 -9.85 12.59
C ALA A 130 14.61 -10.75 13.42
N PHE A 131 14.55 -12.05 13.15
CA PHE A 131 13.77 -13.00 13.96
C PHE A 131 14.20 -12.99 15.43
N LEU A 132 15.50 -13.01 15.69
CA LEU A 132 16.03 -13.01 17.06
C LEU A 132 15.81 -11.69 17.80
N ALA A 133 15.66 -10.60 17.07
CA ALA A 133 15.40 -9.26 17.62
C ALA A 133 13.90 -8.96 17.82
N SER A 134 12.99 -9.81 17.32
CA SER A 134 11.55 -9.58 17.38
C SER A 134 11.00 -9.72 18.80
N THR A 135 10.45 -8.62 19.32
CA THR A 135 9.72 -8.63 20.61
C THR A 135 8.41 -9.38 20.51
N ALA A 136 7.70 -9.33 19.37
CA ALA A 136 6.46 -10.04 19.15
C ALA A 136 6.64 -11.56 19.20
N LEU A 137 7.75 -12.06 18.59
CA LEU A 137 8.11 -13.47 18.69
C LEU A 137 8.51 -13.88 20.12
N ALA A 138 9.27 -13.04 20.82
CA ALA A 138 9.66 -13.31 22.20
C ALA A 138 8.43 -13.37 23.15
N GLU A 139 7.45 -12.50 22.95
CA GLU A 139 6.20 -12.54 23.71
C GLU A 139 5.35 -13.75 23.35
N PHE A 140 5.21 -14.07 22.06
CA PHE A 140 4.50 -15.27 21.62
C PHE A 140 5.11 -16.55 22.22
N ALA A 141 6.44 -16.66 22.27
CA ALA A 141 7.13 -17.79 22.89
C ALA A 141 6.84 -17.89 24.40
N LYS A 142 6.76 -16.76 25.12
CA LYS A 142 6.41 -16.73 26.55
C LYS A 142 4.97 -17.22 26.80
N THR A 143 4.02 -16.84 25.97
CA THR A 143 2.61 -17.27 26.10
C THR A 143 2.43 -18.77 25.88
N LYS A 144 3.29 -19.39 25.06
CA LYS A 144 3.33 -20.85 24.83
C LYS A 144 4.06 -21.63 25.91
N ALA A 145 5.02 -21.01 26.60
CA ALA A 145 5.81 -21.64 27.67
C ALA A 145 5.09 -21.64 29.04
N ALA A 146 3.97 -20.94 29.19
CA ALA A 146 3.20 -20.95 30.42
C ALA A 146 2.39 -22.25 30.53
N PRO A 147 2.41 -22.98 31.70
CA PRO A 147 1.61 -24.18 31.86
C PRO A 147 0.12 -23.87 31.75
N PRO A 148 -0.71 -24.78 31.20
CA PRO A 148 -2.13 -24.55 31.03
C PRO A 148 -2.81 -24.45 32.39
N SER A 149 -3.23 -23.29 32.78
CA SER A 149 -4.18 -23.09 33.89
C SER A 149 -5.53 -23.63 33.46
N GLY A 150 -6.05 -24.54 34.30
CA GLY A 150 -7.15 -25.45 34.06
C GLY A 150 -8.38 -24.90 33.35
N VAL A 151 -8.83 -25.75 32.50
CA VAL A 151 -10.16 -26.08 31.97
C VAL A 151 -11.34 -25.28 32.54
N ALA A 152 -12.00 -24.55 31.64
CA ALA A 152 -13.45 -24.45 31.60
C ALA A 152 -13.92 -24.72 30.16
N ALA A 153 -14.56 -25.86 29.98
CA ALA A 153 -15.25 -26.21 28.75
C ALA A 153 -16.47 -25.31 28.59
N GLY A 154 -16.61 -24.69 27.44
CA GLY A 154 -17.75 -23.85 27.08
C GLY A 154 -17.34 -22.54 26.46
N GLY A 155 -16.54 -22.57 25.40
CA GLY A 155 -16.24 -21.38 24.61
C GLY A 155 -17.24 -21.21 23.47
N PRO A 156 -17.74 -20.00 23.24
CA PRO A 156 -18.55 -19.71 22.07
C PRO A 156 -17.70 -19.88 20.80
N THR A 157 -18.35 -20.32 19.74
CA THR A 157 -17.88 -20.36 18.34
C THR A 157 -17.06 -19.10 18.01
N PRO A 158 -15.90 -19.22 17.34
CA PRO A 158 -15.12 -18.04 16.97
C PRO A 158 -15.97 -17.13 16.10
N THR A 159 -16.40 -16.05 16.66
CA THR A 159 -16.96 -14.92 15.92
C THR A 159 -15.85 -14.39 15.01
N PRO A 160 -16.10 -14.12 13.73
CA PRO A 160 -15.13 -13.45 12.89
C PRO A 160 -14.69 -12.17 13.60
N VAL A 161 -13.37 -11.97 13.74
CA VAL A 161 -12.82 -10.75 14.33
C VAL A 161 -13.35 -9.58 13.51
N SER A 162 -14.44 -8.97 14.00
CA SER A 162 -14.89 -7.71 13.47
C SER A 162 -13.75 -6.73 13.74
N VAL A 163 -13.10 -6.24 12.69
CA VAL A 163 -12.20 -5.09 12.83
C VAL A 163 -12.97 -4.04 13.62
N ALA A 164 -12.44 -3.67 14.79
CA ALA A 164 -13.13 -2.75 15.69
C ALA A 164 -13.61 -1.54 14.88
N ARG A 165 -14.85 -1.10 15.09
CA ARG A 165 -15.37 0.08 14.42
C ARG A 165 -14.44 1.25 14.73
N SER A 166 -13.86 1.84 13.69
CA SER A 166 -13.11 3.08 13.84
C SER A 166 -14.06 4.24 14.11
N ASP A 167 -13.63 5.20 14.90
CA ASP A 167 -14.39 6.41 15.21
C ASP A 167 -14.59 7.33 14.00
N VAL A 168 -13.89 7.03 12.89
CA VAL A 168 -14.06 7.73 11.60
C VAL A 168 -14.90 6.95 10.59
N ASP A 169 -15.27 5.71 10.87
CA ASP A 169 -16.16 4.94 9.98
C ASP A 169 -17.53 5.57 9.79
N THR A 170 -17.96 6.37 10.76
CA THR A 170 -19.26 7.05 10.72
C THR A 170 -19.05 8.55 10.95
N PRO A 171 -19.49 9.42 10.03
CA PRO A 171 -19.44 10.86 10.23
C PRO A 171 -20.33 11.26 11.41
N THR A 172 -19.86 12.23 12.23
CA THR A 172 -20.59 12.80 13.38
C THR A 172 -21.44 13.99 12.99
N TYR A 173 -21.51 14.30 11.70
CA TYR A 173 -22.21 15.46 11.14
C TYR A 173 -23.07 15.06 9.94
N GLY A 174 -23.96 15.96 9.54
CA GLY A 174 -24.78 15.84 8.34
C GLY A 174 -25.01 17.19 7.68
N GLY A 175 -25.25 17.18 6.39
CA GLY A 175 -25.51 18.38 5.58
C GLY A 175 -26.70 18.16 4.65
N GLN A 176 -27.25 19.27 4.13
CA GLN A 176 -28.23 19.21 3.07
C GLN A 176 -27.56 18.78 1.77
N GLU A 177 -28.30 18.05 0.93
CA GLU A 177 -27.85 17.64 -0.39
C GLU A 177 -27.52 18.85 -1.27
N ARG A 178 -26.39 18.76 -1.99
CA ARG A 178 -25.87 19.77 -2.91
C ARG A 178 -25.80 19.16 -4.30
N PRO A 179 -26.74 19.40 -5.16
CA PRO A 179 -26.87 18.72 -6.46
C PRO A 179 -25.69 18.96 -7.41
N ASP A 180 -24.93 20.04 -7.20
CA ASP A 180 -23.74 20.44 -7.94
C ASP A 180 -22.41 19.82 -7.39
N HIS A 181 -22.49 18.93 -6.41
CA HIS A 181 -21.33 18.25 -5.84
C HIS A 181 -21.16 16.86 -6.46
N PHE A 182 -19.94 16.58 -6.96
CA PHE A 182 -19.56 15.35 -7.64
C PHE A 182 -18.32 14.74 -6.98
N ALA A 183 -18.23 13.42 -6.94
CA ALA A 183 -17.06 12.75 -6.44
C ALA A 183 -16.67 11.54 -7.27
N LEU A 184 -15.37 11.30 -7.41
CA LEU A 184 -14.79 10.04 -7.85
C LEU A 184 -13.92 9.50 -6.72
N VAL A 185 -14.34 8.37 -6.14
CA VAL A 185 -13.75 7.77 -4.94
C VAL A 185 -13.24 6.40 -5.32
N VAL A 186 -11.92 6.22 -5.28
CA VAL A 186 -11.22 5.04 -5.78
C VAL A 186 -10.44 4.39 -4.64
N GLY A 187 -10.69 3.11 -4.38
CA GLY A 187 -9.95 2.33 -3.39
C GLY A 187 -9.58 0.96 -3.94
N ILE A 188 -8.30 0.65 -3.92
CA ILE A 188 -7.80 -0.60 -4.44
C ILE A 188 -6.93 -1.25 -3.36
N GLU A 189 -7.52 -2.22 -2.66
CA GLU A 189 -6.81 -3.01 -1.67
C GLU A 189 -6.14 -4.23 -2.31
N LYS A 190 -6.92 -4.98 -3.09
CA LYS A 190 -6.45 -6.20 -3.77
C LYS A 190 -6.29 -5.95 -5.27
N TYR A 191 -5.08 -6.11 -5.76
CA TYR A 191 -4.71 -5.95 -7.16
C TYR A 191 -4.69 -7.27 -7.91
N SER A 192 -4.75 -7.21 -9.24
CA SER A 192 -4.64 -8.41 -10.08
C SER A 192 -3.25 -9.04 -10.05
N ALA A 193 -2.19 -8.22 -9.93
CA ALA A 193 -0.81 -8.65 -10.04
C ALA A 193 0.18 -7.94 -9.08
N LEU A 194 -0.29 -7.03 -8.23
CA LEU A 194 0.52 -6.30 -7.28
C LEU A 194 0.20 -6.73 -5.84
N PRO A 195 1.09 -6.44 -4.87
CA PRO A 195 0.81 -6.66 -3.46
C PRO A 195 -0.46 -5.93 -2.98
N GLU A 196 -0.99 -6.32 -1.85
CA GLU A 196 -2.16 -5.69 -1.23
C GLU A 196 -1.80 -4.30 -0.67
N ALA A 197 -2.67 -3.31 -0.91
CA ALA A 197 -2.61 -2.00 -0.25
C ALA A 197 -3.60 -1.99 0.92
N GLN A 198 -3.14 -2.39 2.08
CA GLN A 198 -3.96 -2.65 3.25
C GLN A 198 -4.87 -1.47 3.61
N PHE A 199 -6.14 -1.76 3.90
CA PHE A 199 -7.21 -0.83 4.27
C PHE A 199 -7.68 0.14 3.18
N ALA A 200 -7.20 0.05 1.95
CA ALA A 200 -7.57 1.01 0.91
C ALA A 200 -9.08 1.00 0.59
N GLU A 201 -9.73 -0.16 0.59
CA GLU A 201 -11.17 -0.27 0.35
C GLU A 201 -11.99 0.22 1.56
N ARG A 202 -11.51 -0.01 2.79
CA ARG A 202 -12.14 0.52 4.00
C ARG A 202 -12.05 2.04 4.08
N ASP A 203 -10.88 2.60 3.76
CA ASP A 203 -10.67 4.05 3.63
C ASP A 203 -11.69 4.67 2.69
N THR A 204 -11.81 4.08 1.50
CA THR A 204 -12.71 4.52 0.44
C THR A 204 -14.17 4.47 0.87
N ALA A 205 -14.57 3.41 1.58
CA ALA A 205 -15.90 3.28 2.12
C ALA A 205 -16.21 4.34 3.19
N ALA A 206 -15.25 4.64 4.07
CA ALA A 206 -15.40 5.71 5.06
C ALA A 206 -15.48 7.09 4.39
N VAL A 207 -14.60 7.37 3.42
CA VAL A 207 -14.64 8.63 2.63
C VAL A 207 -15.98 8.80 1.93
N LYS A 208 -16.54 7.75 1.28
CA LYS A 208 -17.88 7.83 0.69
C LYS A 208 -18.94 8.25 1.71
N ARG A 209 -18.93 7.66 2.92
CA ARG A 209 -19.90 8.04 3.97
C ARG A 209 -19.75 9.50 4.40
N HIS A 210 -18.50 9.97 4.53
CA HIS A 210 -18.25 11.38 4.85
C HIS A 210 -18.69 12.33 3.75
N LEU A 211 -18.49 11.98 2.47
CA LEU A 211 -18.99 12.78 1.34
C LEU A 211 -20.52 12.89 1.33
N LEU A 212 -21.22 11.79 1.58
CA LEU A 212 -22.69 11.80 1.74
C LEU A 212 -23.10 12.76 2.87
N ALA A 213 -22.43 12.71 4.02
CA ALA A 213 -22.68 13.60 5.15
C ALA A 213 -22.31 15.07 4.87
N LEU A 214 -21.35 15.33 3.97
CA LEU A 214 -21.03 16.66 3.47
C LEU A 214 -22.07 17.19 2.47
N GLY A 215 -23.01 16.34 2.03
CA GLY A 215 -24.10 16.72 1.12
C GLY A 215 -23.86 16.34 -0.34
N TYR A 216 -22.83 15.55 -0.66
CA TYR A 216 -22.66 15.00 -2.01
C TYR A 216 -23.77 14.00 -2.30
N PRO A 217 -24.57 14.17 -3.37
CA PRO A 217 -25.62 13.22 -3.73
C PRO A 217 -25.04 11.86 -4.06
N GLU A 218 -25.65 10.78 -3.61
CA GLU A 218 -25.14 9.43 -3.90
C GLU A 218 -25.05 9.15 -5.41
N ARG A 219 -26.00 9.64 -6.19
CA ARG A 219 -26.01 9.56 -7.66
C ARG A 219 -24.82 10.26 -8.34
N ASN A 220 -24.17 11.20 -7.64
CA ASN A 220 -23.02 11.95 -8.13
C ASN A 220 -21.69 11.41 -7.57
N ILE A 221 -21.72 10.34 -6.78
CA ILE A 221 -20.52 9.68 -6.24
C ILE A 221 -20.22 8.44 -7.06
N LEU A 222 -19.18 8.49 -7.88
CA LEU A 222 -18.62 7.32 -8.53
C LEU A 222 -17.70 6.61 -7.53
N TYR A 223 -18.06 5.39 -7.18
CA TYR A 223 -17.34 4.57 -6.21
C TYR A 223 -16.73 3.36 -6.91
N LEU A 224 -15.40 3.30 -6.98
CA LEU A 224 -14.66 2.28 -7.70
C LEU A 224 -13.74 1.52 -6.74
N THR A 225 -13.92 0.21 -6.62
CA THR A 225 -13.08 -0.66 -5.81
C THR A 225 -12.71 -1.94 -6.58
N GLY A 226 -11.58 -2.55 -6.21
CA GLY A 226 -11.12 -3.79 -6.83
C GLY A 226 -11.15 -3.76 -8.36
N PRO A 227 -11.69 -4.82 -9.04
CA PRO A 227 -11.71 -4.89 -10.51
C PRO A 227 -12.45 -3.75 -11.22
N GLN A 228 -13.35 -3.05 -10.50
CA GLN A 228 -14.06 -1.89 -11.04
C GLN A 228 -13.17 -0.66 -11.18
N ALA A 229 -12.04 -0.63 -10.45
CA ALA A 229 -11.05 0.44 -10.49
C ALA A 229 -9.94 0.17 -11.52
N SER A 230 -10.29 -0.34 -12.71
CA SER A 230 -9.34 -0.55 -13.81
C SER A 230 -8.87 0.77 -14.43
N ARG A 231 -7.73 0.73 -15.16
CA ARG A 231 -7.23 1.90 -15.88
C ARG A 231 -8.25 2.51 -16.83
N ALA A 232 -8.98 1.65 -17.54
CA ALA A 232 -10.04 2.09 -18.47
C ALA A 232 -11.20 2.77 -17.72
N ALA A 233 -11.57 2.27 -16.54
CA ALA A 233 -12.61 2.87 -15.72
C ALA A 233 -12.19 4.24 -15.17
N LEU A 234 -10.94 4.38 -14.69
CA LEU A 234 -10.40 5.67 -14.27
C LEU A 234 -10.45 6.69 -15.43
N ALA A 235 -9.91 6.33 -16.59
CA ALA A 235 -9.89 7.20 -17.76
C ALA A 235 -11.31 7.59 -18.20
N LYS A 236 -12.23 6.62 -18.31
CA LYS A 236 -13.63 6.89 -18.67
C LYS A 236 -14.28 7.91 -17.72
N ASN A 237 -14.09 7.75 -16.43
CA ASN A 237 -14.77 8.59 -15.46
C ASN A 237 -14.13 10.00 -15.37
N LEU A 238 -12.81 10.10 -15.38
CA LEU A 238 -12.09 11.38 -15.34
C LEU A 238 -12.21 12.18 -16.64
N GLU A 239 -12.19 11.51 -17.79
CA GLU A 239 -12.06 12.17 -19.09
C GLU A 239 -13.37 12.24 -19.88
N SER A 240 -14.41 11.55 -19.43
CA SER A 240 -15.69 11.53 -20.13
C SER A 240 -16.86 11.81 -19.21
N TRP A 241 -16.99 11.13 -18.08
CA TRP A 241 -18.15 11.29 -17.20
C TRP A 241 -18.12 12.63 -16.46
N LEU A 242 -17.04 12.98 -15.76
CA LEU A 242 -16.91 14.24 -15.04
C LEU A 242 -17.12 15.47 -15.97
N PRO A 243 -16.46 15.56 -17.14
CA PRO A 243 -16.66 16.70 -18.05
C PRO A 243 -18.09 16.89 -18.58
N ARG A 244 -18.88 15.81 -18.61
CA ARG A 244 -20.28 15.88 -19.08
C ARG A 244 -21.28 16.29 -17.99
N ASN A 245 -20.92 16.08 -16.72
CA ASN A 245 -21.85 16.27 -15.61
C ASN A 245 -21.51 17.50 -14.76
N VAL A 246 -20.27 17.96 -14.78
CA VAL A 246 -19.78 19.07 -13.93
C VAL A 246 -19.87 20.38 -14.71
N ASP A 247 -20.59 21.34 -14.16
CA ASP A 247 -20.73 22.70 -14.68
C ASP A 247 -19.90 23.72 -13.87
N GLU A 248 -20.13 25.02 -14.13
CA GLU A 248 -19.38 26.13 -13.53
C GLU A 248 -19.61 26.27 -12.01
N ASN A 249 -20.73 25.79 -11.49
CA ASN A 249 -21.04 25.81 -10.07
C ASN A 249 -20.49 24.56 -9.36
N GLY A 250 -20.06 23.56 -10.14
CA GLY A 250 -19.68 22.25 -9.68
C GLY A 250 -18.53 22.26 -8.68
N THR A 251 -18.65 21.42 -7.67
CA THR A 251 -17.58 21.03 -6.77
C THR A 251 -17.21 19.58 -7.04
N VAL A 252 -15.92 19.32 -7.25
CA VAL A 252 -15.42 17.95 -7.49
C VAL A 252 -14.51 17.53 -6.38
N PHE A 253 -14.74 16.33 -5.84
CA PHE A 253 -13.84 15.65 -4.91
C PHE A 253 -13.28 14.39 -5.58
N PHE A 254 -11.96 14.32 -5.70
CA PHE A 254 -11.27 13.12 -6.15
C PHE A 254 -10.54 12.52 -4.96
N TYR A 255 -10.81 11.25 -4.68
CA TYR A 255 -10.11 10.48 -3.66
C TYR A 255 -9.50 9.21 -4.27
N TYR A 256 -8.28 8.92 -3.86
CA TYR A 256 -7.61 7.68 -4.21
C TYR A 256 -6.89 7.10 -2.99
N SER A 257 -7.13 5.83 -2.71
CA SER A 257 -6.37 5.02 -1.74
C SER A 257 -5.89 3.75 -2.42
N GLY A 258 -4.59 3.52 -2.43
CA GLY A 258 -3.96 2.39 -3.13
C GLY A 258 -2.49 2.64 -3.45
N HIS A 259 -1.93 1.81 -4.31
CA HIS A 259 -0.54 1.95 -4.72
C HIS A 259 -0.30 3.14 -5.66
N GLY A 260 0.85 3.77 -5.48
CA GLY A 260 1.45 4.67 -6.44
C GLY A 260 2.84 4.17 -6.86
N ALA A 261 3.33 4.68 -7.96
CA ALA A 261 4.68 4.38 -8.42
C ALA A 261 5.27 5.57 -9.18
N PRO A 262 6.57 5.91 -9.01
CA PRO A 262 7.28 6.74 -9.95
C PRO A 262 7.81 5.87 -11.10
N ASP A 263 7.85 6.40 -12.31
CA ASP A 263 8.60 5.81 -13.40
C ASP A 263 10.12 6.00 -13.17
N ALA A 264 10.87 4.93 -13.20
CA ALA A 264 12.30 4.95 -12.89
C ALA A 264 13.13 5.76 -13.89
N LYS A 265 12.64 5.94 -15.13
CA LYS A 265 13.36 6.64 -16.22
C LYS A 265 12.99 8.11 -16.27
N THR A 266 11.71 8.43 -16.14
CA THR A 266 11.16 9.78 -16.32
C THR A 266 10.94 10.51 -15.00
N GLY A 267 10.82 9.78 -13.88
CA GLY A 267 10.40 10.32 -12.59
C GLY A 267 8.92 10.70 -12.52
N GLU A 268 8.14 10.40 -13.56
CA GLU A 268 6.71 10.67 -13.59
C GLU A 268 5.98 9.78 -12.56
N ALA A 269 5.06 10.36 -11.79
CA ALA A 269 4.28 9.63 -10.79
C ALA A 269 2.98 9.09 -11.39
N TYR A 270 2.62 7.87 -11.00
CA TYR A 270 1.43 7.17 -11.48
C TYR A 270 0.56 6.68 -10.32
N LEU A 271 -0.75 6.77 -10.47
CA LEU A 271 -1.71 5.96 -9.73
C LEU A 271 -1.76 4.58 -10.38
N LEU A 272 -1.78 3.52 -9.55
CA LEU A 272 -1.83 2.14 -10.01
C LEU A 272 -3.27 1.62 -9.95
N PRO A 273 -3.97 1.47 -11.10
CA PRO A 273 -5.28 0.83 -11.16
C PRO A 273 -5.21 -0.65 -10.79
N TRP A 274 -6.36 -1.29 -10.61
CA TRP A 274 -6.45 -2.71 -10.26
C TRP A 274 -5.69 -3.64 -11.22
N ASP A 275 -5.69 -3.31 -12.50
CA ASP A 275 -5.05 -4.03 -13.61
C ASP A 275 -3.63 -3.56 -13.93
N ALA A 276 -2.99 -2.78 -13.02
CA ALA A 276 -1.66 -2.24 -13.24
C ALA A 276 -0.59 -3.34 -13.24
N ASP A 277 0.40 -3.15 -14.11
CA ASP A 277 1.64 -3.91 -14.19
C ASP A 277 2.82 -2.99 -13.90
N ALA A 278 3.58 -3.30 -12.84
CA ALA A 278 4.74 -2.49 -12.42
C ALA A 278 5.86 -2.40 -13.47
N GLN A 279 5.92 -3.34 -14.41
CA GLN A 279 6.92 -3.35 -15.50
C GLN A 279 6.49 -2.51 -16.71
N SER A 280 5.22 -2.10 -16.77
CA SER A 280 4.62 -1.46 -17.94
C SER A 280 3.73 -0.27 -17.52
N LEU A 281 4.24 0.59 -16.62
CA LEU A 281 3.48 1.69 -16.01
C LEU A 281 2.89 2.65 -17.05
N GLU A 282 3.64 2.99 -18.10
CA GLU A 282 3.20 3.89 -19.16
C GLU A 282 1.91 3.43 -19.87
N PHE A 283 1.69 2.10 -19.91
CA PHE A 283 0.49 1.50 -20.55
C PHE A 283 -0.61 1.16 -19.56
N THR A 284 -0.26 0.77 -18.35
CA THR A 284 -1.18 0.16 -17.39
C THR A 284 -1.55 1.05 -16.21
N ALA A 285 -0.73 2.07 -15.92
CA ALA A 285 -0.96 3.01 -14.83
C ALA A 285 -1.59 4.33 -15.32
N TYR A 286 -2.06 5.16 -14.40
CA TYR A 286 -2.67 6.46 -14.72
C TYR A 286 -1.74 7.59 -14.25
N PRO A 287 -1.16 8.41 -15.18
CA PRO A 287 -0.22 9.46 -14.82
C PRO A 287 -0.86 10.54 -13.93
N ILE A 288 -0.21 10.93 -12.85
CA ILE A 288 -0.65 12.03 -11.97
C ILE A 288 -0.74 13.35 -12.74
N LYS A 289 0.22 13.62 -13.61
CA LYS A 289 0.18 14.80 -14.48
C LYS A 289 -1.11 14.87 -15.29
N ARG A 290 -1.48 13.74 -15.94
CA ARG A 290 -2.74 13.64 -16.71
C ARG A 290 -3.97 13.81 -15.81
N LEU A 291 -3.95 13.27 -14.58
CA LEU A 291 -5.02 13.49 -13.60
C LEU A 291 -5.25 14.98 -13.38
N TYR A 292 -4.20 15.72 -13.08
CA TYR A 292 -4.32 17.15 -12.81
C TYR A 292 -4.72 17.95 -14.04
N GLU A 293 -4.18 17.63 -15.21
CA GLU A 293 -4.59 18.23 -16.48
C GLU A 293 -6.10 18.06 -16.73
N LYS A 294 -6.61 16.84 -16.56
CA LYS A 294 -8.03 16.54 -16.79
C LYS A 294 -8.95 17.18 -15.75
N LEU A 295 -8.54 17.18 -14.47
CA LEU A 295 -9.30 17.86 -13.43
C LEU A 295 -9.29 19.37 -13.63
N ASN A 296 -8.15 19.98 -13.95
CA ASN A 296 -8.08 21.42 -14.23
C ASN A 296 -8.90 21.86 -15.46
N ALA A 297 -9.07 20.99 -16.43
CA ALA A 297 -9.87 21.26 -17.62
C ALA A 297 -11.40 21.23 -17.35
N LEU A 298 -11.86 20.71 -16.20
CA LEU A 298 -13.27 20.74 -15.83
C LEU A 298 -13.74 22.19 -15.67
N LYS A 299 -15.00 22.45 -15.94
CA LYS A 299 -15.63 23.76 -15.68
C LYS A 299 -15.88 24.03 -14.20
N ALA A 300 -15.64 23.07 -13.33
CA ALA A 300 -15.87 23.14 -11.90
C ALA A 300 -15.33 24.43 -11.27
N ARG A 301 -16.09 24.95 -10.30
CA ARG A 301 -15.69 26.08 -9.46
C ARG A 301 -14.59 25.69 -8.47
N LYS A 302 -14.65 24.46 -7.96
CA LYS A 302 -13.75 23.96 -6.91
C LYS A 302 -13.43 22.48 -7.13
N ILE A 303 -12.16 22.13 -6.99
CA ILE A 303 -11.69 20.76 -7.11
C ILE A 303 -10.77 20.44 -5.94
N ILE A 304 -11.11 19.40 -5.20
CA ILE A 304 -10.30 18.90 -4.08
C ILE A 304 -9.85 17.49 -4.42
N VAL A 305 -8.57 17.24 -4.29
CA VAL A 305 -7.94 15.95 -4.50
C VAL A 305 -7.33 15.49 -3.19
N ALA A 306 -7.55 14.23 -2.81
CA ALA A 306 -6.89 13.61 -1.66
C ALA A 306 -6.32 12.26 -2.09
N LEU A 307 -5.00 12.11 -1.97
CA LEU A 307 -4.24 10.94 -2.41
C LEU A 307 -3.61 10.25 -1.20
N ASP A 308 -4.13 9.10 -0.82
CA ASP A 308 -3.51 8.19 0.17
C ASP A 308 -2.70 7.12 -0.55
N SER A 309 -1.55 7.53 -1.05
CA SER A 309 -0.67 6.72 -1.90
C SER A 309 0.78 7.14 -1.73
N CYS A 310 1.71 6.18 -1.86
CA CYS A 310 3.15 6.44 -1.87
C CYS A 310 3.67 6.57 -3.30
N PHE A 311 4.52 7.57 -3.52
CA PHE A 311 5.22 7.76 -4.79
C PHE A 311 6.74 7.64 -4.64
N SER A 312 7.24 7.23 -3.46
CA SER A 312 8.68 7.18 -3.13
C SER A 312 9.42 5.99 -3.73
N GLY A 313 8.73 5.01 -4.26
CA GLY A 313 9.36 3.78 -4.74
C GLY A 313 9.87 2.83 -3.65
N ALA A 314 9.71 3.17 -2.36
CA ALA A 314 10.20 2.38 -1.23
C ALA A 314 9.06 2.03 -0.27
N GLY A 315 8.78 0.74 -0.05
CA GLY A 315 7.92 0.21 1.02
C GLY A 315 6.43 0.60 1.01
N GLY A 316 5.66 0.04 1.93
CA GLY A 316 4.27 0.41 2.19
C GLY A 316 3.34 0.26 0.97
N ARG A 317 2.71 1.36 0.57
CA ARG A 317 1.83 1.46 -0.62
C ARG A 317 2.58 1.85 -1.90
N SER A 318 3.89 1.61 -1.99
CA SER A 318 4.68 1.85 -3.20
C SER A 318 5.11 0.54 -3.85
N VAL A 319 5.01 0.47 -5.17
CA VAL A 319 5.37 -0.70 -5.96
C VAL A 319 6.46 -0.31 -6.95
N LEU A 320 7.73 -0.39 -6.50
CA LEU A 320 8.85 -0.19 -7.41
C LEU A 320 10.03 -1.07 -7.13
N ALA A 321 10.80 -1.29 -8.21
CA ALA A 321 12.15 -1.81 -8.13
C ALA A 321 13.04 -0.86 -7.30
N GLN A 322 13.76 -1.43 -6.33
CA GLN A 322 14.73 -0.70 -5.51
C GLN A 322 15.75 0.03 -6.39
N GLY A 323 16.04 1.28 -6.06
CA GLY A 323 17.08 2.07 -6.72
C GLY A 323 16.58 3.24 -7.57
N ALA A 324 15.29 3.33 -7.86
CA ALA A 324 14.72 4.54 -8.45
C ALA A 324 14.65 5.63 -7.39
N ARG A 325 15.48 6.66 -7.50
CA ARG A 325 15.26 7.89 -6.74
C ARG A 325 14.05 8.58 -7.33
N PRO A 326 12.98 8.84 -6.53
CA PRO A 326 11.92 9.70 -7.02
C PRO A 326 12.54 11.05 -7.36
N LEU A 327 12.44 11.46 -8.60
CA LEU A 327 12.53 12.87 -8.90
C LEU A 327 11.34 13.48 -8.15
N VAL A 328 11.65 14.38 -7.21
CA VAL A 328 10.63 15.22 -6.56
C VAL A 328 9.80 15.79 -7.68
N THR A 329 8.66 15.18 -7.94
CA THR A 329 7.72 15.71 -8.90
C THR A 329 7.23 17.02 -8.28
N LYS A 330 7.83 18.12 -8.71
CA LYS A 330 7.14 19.41 -8.64
C LYS A 330 5.86 19.16 -9.38
N ILE A 331 4.79 18.97 -8.61
CA ILE A 331 3.48 18.84 -9.20
C ILE A 331 3.20 20.21 -9.82
N ASP A 332 3.51 20.30 -11.11
CA ASP A 332 3.16 21.46 -11.88
C ASP A 332 1.64 21.42 -12.04
N THR A 333 0.96 22.11 -11.13
CA THR A 333 -0.50 22.26 -11.17
C THR A 333 -0.94 23.14 -12.35
N GLY A 334 0.00 23.51 -13.24
CA GLY A 334 -0.20 24.50 -14.30
C GLY A 334 -0.34 25.90 -13.69
N SER A 335 0.52 26.82 -14.06
CA SER A 335 0.58 28.18 -13.53
C SER A 335 -0.72 29.01 -13.68
N ASP A 336 -1.72 28.48 -14.39
CA ASP A 336 -2.92 29.22 -14.80
C ASP A 336 -4.26 28.59 -14.39
N ALA A 337 -4.27 27.51 -13.64
CA ALA A 337 -5.55 27.00 -13.16
C ALA A 337 -6.09 27.97 -12.10
N ALA A 338 -7.03 28.78 -12.51
CA ALA A 338 -7.73 29.83 -11.75
C ALA A 338 -8.12 29.44 -10.31
N GLY A 339 -7.16 29.27 -9.43
CA GLY A 339 -7.34 29.08 -7.98
C GLY A 339 -8.25 27.93 -7.52
N LYS A 340 -8.69 27.00 -8.38
CA LYS A 340 -9.76 26.04 -8.10
C LYS A 340 -9.30 24.65 -7.64
N LEU A 341 -8.06 24.22 -7.97
CA LEU A 341 -7.54 22.90 -7.65
C LEU A 341 -6.69 22.94 -6.38
N VAL A 342 -6.98 22.04 -5.44
CA VAL A 342 -6.19 21.79 -4.24
C VAL A 342 -5.95 20.30 -4.09
N VAL A 343 -4.72 19.91 -3.78
CA VAL A 343 -4.33 18.52 -3.60
C VAL A 343 -3.75 18.29 -2.22
N PHE A 344 -4.28 17.32 -1.52
CA PHE A 344 -3.68 16.72 -0.33
C PHE A 344 -2.97 15.42 -0.75
N THR A 345 -1.71 15.25 -0.36
CA THR A 345 -1.01 13.97 -0.47
C THR A 345 -0.66 13.42 0.90
N ALA A 346 -0.65 12.11 1.03
CA ALA A 346 -0.45 11.44 2.31
C ALA A 346 0.99 11.57 2.84
N ALA A 347 1.98 11.78 1.96
CA ALA A 347 3.39 11.88 2.32
C ALA A 347 4.13 12.78 1.31
N ALA A 348 5.34 13.20 1.66
CA ALA A 348 6.27 13.80 0.72
C ALA A 348 6.77 12.75 -0.29
N ALA A 349 7.39 13.22 -1.38
CA ALA A 349 7.73 12.36 -2.53
C ALA A 349 8.73 11.24 -2.21
N ASP A 350 9.57 11.42 -1.20
CA ASP A 350 10.60 10.49 -0.73
C ASP A 350 10.20 9.71 0.54
N GLU A 351 9.00 9.95 1.07
CA GLU A 351 8.50 9.31 2.27
C GLU A 351 7.53 8.15 1.97
N ILE A 352 7.34 7.30 2.98
CA ILE A 352 6.47 6.12 2.92
C ILE A 352 5.18 6.39 3.69
N THR A 353 4.02 6.12 3.07
CA THR A 353 2.74 6.14 3.80
C THR A 353 2.61 4.91 4.69
N GLY A 354 1.95 5.08 5.81
CA GLY A 354 1.69 4.00 6.74
C GLY A 354 0.22 3.87 7.10
N THR A 355 -0.05 2.88 7.93
CA THR A 355 -1.39 2.55 8.40
C THR A 355 -1.56 2.91 9.87
N ALA A 356 -2.77 3.27 10.26
CA ALA A 356 -3.27 3.32 11.61
C ALA A 356 -3.90 1.94 11.91
N GLN A 357 -3.07 0.99 12.35
CA GLN A 357 -3.44 -0.43 12.43
C GLN A 357 -4.62 -0.70 13.37
N GLU A 358 -4.63 -0.05 14.54
CA GLU A 358 -5.69 -0.21 15.53
C GLU A 358 -7.03 0.30 15.01
N GLU A 359 -7.01 1.34 14.22
CA GLU A 359 -8.17 1.97 13.61
C GLU A 359 -8.58 1.31 12.28
N GLY A 360 -7.69 0.52 11.67
CA GLY A 360 -7.93 -0.17 10.42
C GLY A 360 -8.07 0.75 9.21
N HIS A 361 -7.24 1.78 9.13
CA HIS A 361 -7.20 2.80 8.07
C HIS A 361 -5.79 3.16 7.64
N GLY A 362 -5.65 3.79 6.49
CA GLY A 362 -4.45 4.56 6.15
C GLY A 362 -4.27 5.71 7.15
N LEU A 363 -3.03 5.96 7.58
CA LEU A 363 -2.75 6.96 8.61
C LEU A 363 -3.18 8.37 8.19
N PHE A 364 -2.99 8.71 6.92
CA PHE A 364 -3.46 9.97 6.35
C PHE A 364 -4.99 10.03 6.33
N THR A 365 -5.65 9.02 5.77
CA THR A 365 -7.12 8.98 5.65
C THR A 365 -7.79 9.03 7.02
N TYR A 366 -7.29 8.27 8.00
CA TYR A 366 -7.79 8.33 9.37
C TYR A 366 -7.79 9.77 9.91
N ASN A 367 -6.65 10.46 9.83
CA ASN A 367 -6.54 11.81 10.38
C ASN A 367 -7.30 12.85 9.55
N PHE A 368 -7.42 12.66 8.24
CA PHE A 368 -8.25 13.48 7.36
C PHE A 368 -9.72 13.43 7.77
N LEU A 369 -10.27 12.24 7.94
CA LEU A 369 -11.65 12.02 8.35
C LEU A 369 -11.90 12.45 9.80
N LYS A 370 -10.92 12.23 10.69
CA LYS A 370 -10.99 12.72 12.07
C LYS A 370 -11.02 14.24 12.15
N GLY A 371 -10.28 14.92 11.26
CA GLY A 371 -10.35 16.37 11.11
C GLY A 371 -11.72 16.86 10.65
N LEU A 372 -12.38 16.13 9.76
CA LEU A 372 -13.76 16.42 9.36
C LEU A 372 -14.73 16.25 10.54
N ASN A 373 -14.64 15.16 11.29
CA ASN A 373 -15.48 14.92 12.46
C ASN A 373 -15.27 16.00 13.54
N ALA A 374 -14.02 16.36 13.84
CA ALA A 374 -13.68 17.37 14.83
C ALA A 374 -14.23 18.77 14.50
N ASN A 375 -14.50 19.06 13.24
CA ASN A 375 -15.01 20.34 12.76
C ASN A 375 -16.47 20.24 12.22
N ASN A 376 -17.18 19.18 12.58
CA ASN A 376 -18.56 18.95 12.12
C ASN A 376 -18.74 19.07 10.60
N GLY A 377 -17.75 18.64 9.82
CA GLY A 377 -17.71 18.76 8.37
C GLY A 377 -17.60 20.18 7.83
N SER A 378 -17.46 21.19 8.69
CA SER A 378 -17.34 22.59 8.32
C SER A 378 -15.93 23.09 8.55
N VAL A 379 -15.03 22.75 7.64
CA VAL A 379 -13.60 23.05 7.75
C VAL A 379 -13.07 23.56 6.41
N THR A 380 -12.16 24.52 6.47
CA THR A 380 -11.43 24.96 5.27
C THR A 380 -10.28 24.01 4.96
N VAL A 381 -9.83 24.02 3.70
CA VAL A 381 -8.66 23.28 3.25
C VAL A 381 -7.46 23.53 4.15
N LYS A 382 -7.18 24.82 4.47
CA LYS A 382 -6.07 25.21 5.33
C LYS A 382 -6.21 24.62 6.73
N ASN A 383 -7.33 24.80 7.38
CA ASN A 383 -7.54 24.37 8.76
C ASN A 383 -7.51 22.82 8.87
N LEU A 384 -8.03 22.12 7.86
CA LEU A 384 -7.95 20.67 7.82
C LEU A 384 -6.49 20.18 7.69
N TYR A 385 -5.71 20.84 6.85
CA TYR A 385 -4.30 20.51 6.71
C TYR A 385 -3.50 20.79 8.01
N GLU A 386 -3.72 21.94 8.64
CA GLU A 386 -3.10 22.29 9.91
C GLU A 386 -3.51 21.33 11.05
N TYR A 387 -4.71 20.78 11.00
CA TYR A 387 -5.16 19.74 11.93
C TYR A 387 -4.46 18.41 11.73
N LEU A 388 -4.38 17.95 10.46
CA LEU A 388 -3.91 16.58 10.17
C LEU A 388 -2.38 16.45 10.15
N LEU A 389 -1.66 17.49 9.70
CA LEU A 389 -0.21 17.44 9.52
C LEU A 389 0.56 16.97 10.78
N PRO A 390 0.44 17.65 11.93
CA PRO A 390 1.18 17.23 13.13
C PRO A 390 0.78 15.84 13.61
N LYS A 391 -0.49 15.45 13.47
CA LYS A 391 -0.99 14.15 13.93
C LYS A 391 -0.43 12.99 13.12
N VAL A 392 -0.35 13.17 11.80
CA VAL A 392 0.26 12.16 10.92
C VAL A 392 1.76 12.05 11.20
N GLN A 393 2.47 13.18 11.31
CA GLN A 393 3.91 13.19 11.62
C GLN A 393 4.20 12.52 12.97
N ASP A 394 3.46 12.85 14.02
CA ASP A 394 3.67 12.28 15.35
C ASP A 394 3.38 10.78 15.39
N ALA A 395 2.34 10.32 14.70
CA ALA A 395 2.03 8.90 14.63
C ALA A 395 3.08 8.13 13.80
N ALA A 396 3.56 8.71 12.71
CA ALA A 396 4.61 8.12 11.90
C ALA A 396 5.93 7.98 12.69
N ARG A 397 6.35 9.02 13.42
CA ARG A 397 7.55 8.99 14.27
C ARG A 397 7.48 7.92 15.35
N ARG A 398 6.29 7.69 15.96
CA ARG A 398 6.11 6.58 16.91
C ARG A 398 6.35 5.21 16.29
N SER A 399 6.25 5.11 14.98
CA SER A 399 6.51 3.90 14.19
C SER A 399 7.88 3.94 13.47
N ASN A 400 8.82 4.76 13.95
CA ASN A 400 10.19 4.94 13.41
C ASN A 400 10.22 5.24 11.90
N ARG A 401 9.32 6.10 11.42
CA ARG A 401 9.27 6.53 10.02
C ARG A 401 8.89 8.00 9.92
N ASP A 402 9.18 8.59 8.77
CA ASP A 402 8.69 9.91 8.42
C ASP A 402 7.48 9.78 7.47
N GLN A 403 6.47 10.58 7.76
CA GLN A 403 5.31 10.76 6.88
C GLN A 403 4.79 12.18 7.05
N THR A 404 5.00 13.00 6.04
CA THR A 404 4.66 14.42 6.04
C THR A 404 3.64 14.69 4.94
N PRO A 405 2.35 14.74 5.26
CA PRO A 405 1.33 15.15 4.30
C PRO A 405 1.68 16.47 3.63
N GLN A 406 1.39 16.58 2.35
CA GLN A 406 1.62 17.82 1.61
C GLN A 406 0.29 18.44 1.16
N LEU A 407 0.29 19.75 1.04
CA LEU A 407 -0.79 20.52 0.46
C LEU A 407 -0.27 21.30 -0.75
N ILE A 408 -0.91 21.11 -1.91
CA ILE A 408 -0.45 21.66 -3.17
C ILE A 408 -1.57 22.52 -3.78
N PRO A 409 -1.27 23.74 -4.22
CA PRO A 409 0.02 24.42 -4.06
C PRO A 409 0.29 24.82 -2.59
N PRO A 410 1.55 24.90 -2.17
CA PRO A 410 1.89 25.28 -0.79
C PRO A 410 1.48 26.73 -0.47
N ASP A 411 1.48 27.62 -1.45
CA ASP A 411 0.92 28.96 -1.35
C ASP A 411 -0.55 28.93 -1.78
N LEU A 412 -1.42 28.73 -0.80
CA LEU A 412 -2.85 28.54 -1.06
C LEU A 412 -3.58 29.80 -1.53
N LYS A 413 -3.09 31.00 -1.18
CA LYS A 413 -3.77 32.27 -1.48
C LYS A 413 -5.28 32.18 -1.17
N GLU A 414 -6.12 32.43 -2.17
CA GLU A 414 -7.59 32.36 -2.06
C GLU A 414 -8.10 30.93 -1.78
N ARG A 415 -7.33 29.91 -2.14
CA ARG A 415 -7.68 28.50 -1.89
C ARG A 415 -7.72 28.12 -0.41
N ALA A 416 -7.03 28.87 0.44
CA ALA A 416 -6.99 28.61 1.89
C ALA A 416 -8.38 28.60 2.52
N SER A 417 -9.30 29.43 2.02
CA SER A 417 -10.67 29.58 2.49
C SER A 417 -11.65 28.58 1.87
N LEU A 418 -11.23 27.77 0.89
CA LEU A 418 -12.10 26.77 0.28
C LEU A 418 -12.54 25.76 1.34
N GLY A 419 -13.84 25.58 1.53
CA GLY A 419 -14.40 24.54 2.37
C GLY A 419 -14.54 23.21 1.61
N LEU A 420 -14.65 22.11 2.32
CA LEU A 420 -14.93 20.79 1.72
C LEU A 420 -16.42 20.62 1.38
N ARG A 421 -17.24 21.47 1.96
CA ARG A 421 -18.67 21.62 1.62
C ARG A 421 -18.87 22.55 0.47
#